data_936afdddf6c220e927095420b8dfaf41
#
_entry.id   936afdddf6c220e927095420b8dfaf41
#
_cell.length_a   1.000
_cell.length_b   1.000
_cell.length_c   1.000
_cell.angle_alpha   90.00
_cell.angle_beta   90.00
_cell.angle_gamma   90.00
#
_symmetry.space_group_name_H-M   'P 1'
#
loop_
_entity.id
_entity.type
_entity.pdbx_description
1 polymer ?
#
loop_
_entity_poly.entity_id
_entity_poly.type
_entity_poly.pdbx_seq_one_letter_code
_entity_poly.pdbx_strand_id
1 'polypeptide(L)'
;MKLMKTTEAVGQMLCHDITQIIPGITKDAVFRKGHIIREEDIPVLLSVGKEHVYIWEQNENMLHENDAAAILRDLCMGEHMKASQPKEGKIELTAACDGLFLADLPRLRAINGMGRMMIATRPSGFMVKAGDKLCGTRIIPLTIEKEAMEQARALAGDTSILRLLPIPARRVGIVTTGSEVFKGRIQDQFTPVLVQKLAEYGSTMAAHVTLDDNAQEITAAIQKMLFDGLGMVLCTGGMSVDPDDSTPGAI
;
A
#
# COMPACT_ATOMS: atom_id res chain seq x y z
N MET A 1 -30.70 -4.92 12.55
CA MET A 1 -30.79 -3.46 12.30
C MET A 1 -32.17 -3.17 11.73
N LYS A 2 -32.89 -2.22 12.30
CA LYS A 2 -34.26 -1.88 11.90
C LYS A 2 -34.35 -0.40 11.55
N LEU A 3 -35.01 -0.07 10.45
CA LEU A 3 -35.39 1.29 10.12
C LEU A 3 -36.60 1.66 10.96
N MET A 4 -36.53 2.76 11.68
CA MET A 4 -37.61 3.24 12.57
C MET A 4 -37.84 4.73 12.32
N LYS A 5 -39.10 5.15 12.46
CA LYS A 5 -39.45 6.57 12.37
C LYS A 5 -38.78 7.33 13.51
N THR A 6 -38.15 8.46 13.24
CA THR A 6 -37.36 9.21 14.21
C THR A 6 -38.17 9.57 15.45
N THR A 7 -39.44 9.94 15.28
CA THR A 7 -40.35 10.29 16.39
C THR A 7 -40.71 9.11 17.30
N GLU A 8 -40.46 7.86 16.85
CA GLU A 8 -40.74 6.62 17.58
C GLU A 8 -39.47 5.98 18.15
N ALA A 9 -38.32 6.61 17.88
CA ALA A 9 -37.00 6.02 18.17
C ALA A 9 -36.42 6.39 19.53
N VAL A 10 -37.17 7.08 20.40
CA VAL A 10 -36.72 7.42 21.74
C VAL A 10 -36.39 6.16 22.54
N GLY A 11 -35.23 6.16 23.21
CA GLY A 11 -34.70 5.02 23.96
C GLY A 11 -33.97 3.98 23.10
N GLN A 12 -33.99 4.11 21.79
CA GLN A 12 -33.27 3.22 20.87
C GLN A 12 -31.84 3.70 20.62
N MET A 13 -30.95 2.77 20.29
CA MET A 13 -29.53 3.05 20.04
C MET A 13 -29.28 3.25 18.54
N LEU A 14 -28.66 4.37 18.18
CA LEU A 14 -28.22 4.63 16.80
C LEU A 14 -27.15 3.63 16.37
N CYS A 15 -27.28 3.07 15.17
CA CYS A 15 -26.32 2.10 14.64
C CYS A 15 -25.21 2.71 13.79
N HIS A 16 -25.27 4.02 13.48
CA HIS A 16 -24.24 4.75 12.73
C HIS A 16 -24.19 6.21 13.15
N ASP A 17 -23.09 6.89 12.76
CA ASP A 17 -22.93 8.31 13.00
C ASP A 17 -23.94 9.12 12.17
N ILE A 18 -24.55 10.13 12.77
CA ILE A 18 -25.40 11.11 12.07
C ILE A 18 -24.58 12.35 11.85
N THR A 19 -24.20 12.63 10.60
CA THR A 19 -23.39 13.80 10.22
C THR A 19 -24.26 15.01 9.96
N GLN A 20 -23.88 16.15 10.48
CA GLN A 20 -24.42 17.45 10.13
C GLN A 20 -23.42 18.19 9.24
N ILE A 21 -23.93 18.76 8.14
CA ILE A 21 -23.14 19.59 7.23
C ILE A 21 -23.76 20.97 7.21
N ILE A 22 -23.03 21.95 7.75
CA ILE A 22 -23.38 23.38 7.62
C ILE A 22 -22.24 24.01 6.83
N PRO A 23 -22.47 24.46 5.58
CA PRO A 23 -21.42 25.02 4.72
C PRO A 23 -20.67 26.14 5.43
N GLY A 24 -19.33 26.05 5.47
CA GLY A 24 -18.45 27.04 6.10
C GLY A 24 -18.38 26.99 7.63
N ILE A 25 -19.14 26.12 8.32
CA ILE A 25 -19.20 26.04 9.78
C ILE A 25 -18.78 24.65 10.29
N THR A 26 -19.47 23.58 9.86
CA THR A 26 -19.18 22.22 10.35
C THR A 26 -19.50 21.14 9.34
N LYS A 27 -18.69 20.07 9.38
CA LYS A 27 -18.95 18.78 8.75
C LYS A 27 -18.51 17.69 9.74
N ASP A 28 -19.32 17.45 10.76
CA ASP A 28 -18.98 16.46 11.79
C ASP A 28 -20.25 15.71 12.23
N ALA A 29 -20.05 14.62 13.00
CA ALA A 29 -21.11 13.82 13.56
C ALA A 29 -21.80 14.63 14.69
N VAL A 30 -23.10 14.92 14.52
CA VAL A 30 -23.94 15.49 15.57
C VAL A 30 -24.34 14.43 16.60
N PHE A 31 -24.55 13.19 16.15
CA PHE A 31 -24.69 12.03 17.01
C PHE A 31 -23.78 10.93 16.52
N ARG A 32 -23.13 10.24 17.46
CA ARG A 32 -22.25 9.11 17.14
C ARG A 32 -22.99 7.79 17.29
N LYS A 33 -22.52 6.78 16.57
CA LYS A 33 -22.91 5.39 16.77
C LYS A 33 -22.93 5.04 18.27
N GLY A 34 -23.95 4.32 18.70
CA GLY A 34 -24.13 3.94 20.10
C GLY A 34 -24.84 5.00 20.94
N HIS A 35 -25.16 6.18 20.38
CA HIS A 35 -25.96 7.17 21.06
C HIS A 35 -27.39 6.64 21.28
N ILE A 36 -27.88 6.71 22.53
CA ILE A 36 -29.26 6.40 22.87
C ILE A 36 -30.10 7.65 22.62
N ILE A 37 -31.04 7.55 21.70
CA ILE A 37 -31.89 8.68 21.28
C ILE A 37 -32.77 9.11 22.44
N ARG A 38 -32.77 10.41 22.77
CA ARG A 38 -33.59 11.05 23.76
C ARG A 38 -34.68 11.91 23.10
N GLU A 39 -35.69 12.32 23.84
CA GLU A 39 -36.73 13.21 23.31
C GLU A 39 -36.15 14.53 22.77
N GLU A 40 -35.14 15.08 23.42
CA GLU A 40 -34.44 16.31 23.05
C GLU A 40 -33.65 16.18 21.73
N ASP A 41 -33.31 14.96 21.29
CA ASP A 41 -32.57 14.70 20.07
C ASP A 41 -33.46 14.69 18.82
N ILE A 42 -34.76 14.45 18.99
CA ILE A 42 -35.72 14.33 17.88
C ILE A 42 -35.72 15.58 16.98
N PRO A 43 -35.83 16.82 17.51
CA PRO A 43 -35.79 18.01 16.66
C PRO A 43 -34.48 18.15 15.88
N VAL A 44 -33.36 17.77 16.49
CA VAL A 44 -32.03 17.81 15.87
C VAL A 44 -31.94 16.80 14.74
N LEU A 45 -32.35 15.56 14.96
CA LEU A 45 -32.39 14.50 13.96
C LEU A 45 -33.24 14.90 12.74
N LEU A 46 -34.42 15.47 12.99
CA LEU A 46 -35.31 15.97 11.92
C LEU A 46 -34.66 17.14 11.17
N SER A 47 -33.99 18.06 11.88
CA SER A 47 -33.33 19.23 11.24
C SER A 47 -32.19 18.84 10.29
N VAL A 48 -31.54 17.69 10.50
CA VAL A 48 -30.53 17.13 9.60
C VAL A 48 -31.12 16.16 8.56
N GLY A 49 -32.46 16.20 8.38
CA GLY A 49 -33.18 15.43 7.35
C GLY A 49 -33.37 13.95 7.69
N LYS A 50 -33.32 13.55 8.95
CA LYS A 50 -33.50 12.16 9.38
C LYS A 50 -34.92 11.89 9.81
N GLU A 51 -35.85 11.77 8.87
CA GLU A 51 -37.23 11.32 9.13
C GLU A 51 -37.30 9.90 9.68
N HIS A 52 -36.32 9.08 9.31
CA HIS A 52 -36.12 7.72 9.79
C HIS A 52 -34.67 7.52 10.19
N VAL A 53 -34.46 6.72 11.23
CA VAL A 53 -33.14 6.33 11.73
C VAL A 53 -32.99 4.82 11.74
N TYR A 54 -31.76 4.36 11.54
CA TYR A 54 -31.42 2.96 11.72
C TYR A 54 -31.05 2.72 13.18
N ILE A 55 -31.78 1.84 13.85
CA ILE A 55 -31.55 1.45 15.22
C ILE A 55 -30.88 0.07 15.30
N TRP A 56 -30.09 -0.11 16.35
CA TRP A 56 -29.39 -1.36 16.60
C TRP A 56 -30.38 -2.43 17.12
N GLU A 57 -30.50 -3.52 16.36
CA GLU A 57 -31.05 -4.78 16.87
C GLU A 57 -29.89 -5.74 17.08
N GLN A 58 -29.75 -6.28 18.28
CA GLN A 58 -28.75 -7.30 18.54
C GLN A 58 -29.04 -8.53 17.66
N ASN A 59 -28.19 -8.76 16.69
CA ASN A 59 -28.18 -9.97 15.89
C ASN A 59 -26.77 -10.55 15.98
N GLU A 60 -26.60 -11.62 16.70
CA GLU A 60 -25.31 -12.26 16.97
C GLU A 60 -24.58 -12.73 15.69
N ASN A 61 -25.31 -12.91 14.58
CA ASN A 61 -24.77 -13.35 13.31
C ASN A 61 -24.34 -12.20 12.39
N MET A 62 -24.51 -10.94 12.82
CA MET A 62 -24.16 -9.76 12.03
C MET A 62 -22.96 -9.02 12.64
N LEU A 63 -22.14 -8.45 11.78
CA LEU A 63 -21.08 -7.51 12.14
C LEU A 63 -21.46 -6.11 11.69
N HIS A 64 -21.10 -5.13 12.50
CA HIS A 64 -21.19 -3.74 12.11
C HIS A 64 -20.05 -3.38 11.15
N GLU A 65 -20.24 -2.33 10.34
CA GLU A 65 -19.27 -1.89 9.33
C GLU A 65 -17.85 -1.67 9.88
N ASN A 66 -17.69 -1.14 11.08
CA ASN A 66 -16.36 -0.90 11.67
C ASN A 66 -15.65 -2.20 12.05
N ASP A 67 -16.42 -3.21 12.56
CA ASP A 67 -15.86 -4.51 12.92
C ASP A 67 -15.47 -5.29 11.65
N ALA A 68 -16.32 -5.21 10.62
CA ALA A 68 -16.03 -5.80 9.32
C ALA A 68 -14.84 -5.11 8.62
N ALA A 69 -14.74 -3.77 8.74
CA ALA A 69 -13.58 -3.02 8.21
C ALA A 69 -12.27 -3.44 8.89
N ALA A 70 -12.29 -3.74 10.20
CA ALA A 70 -11.13 -4.26 10.90
C ALA A 70 -10.69 -5.63 10.34
N ILE A 71 -11.65 -6.51 10.04
CA ILE A 71 -11.35 -7.79 9.39
C ILE A 71 -10.71 -7.56 8.01
N LEU A 72 -11.31 -6.72 7.16
CA LEU A 72 -10.75 -6.41 5.84
C LEU A 72 -9.35 -5.80 5.92
N ARG A 73 -9.11 -4.92 6.92
CA ARG A 73 -7.76 -4.41 7.20
C ARG A 73 -6.78 -5.54 7.46
N ASP A 74 -7.13 -6.51 8.32
CA ASP A 74 -6.25 -7.61 8.71
C ASP A 74 -5.94 -8.55 7.53
N LEU A 75 -6.90 -8.75 6.62
CA LEU A 75 -6.67 -9.49 5.37
C LEU A 75 -5.70 -8.77 4.43
N CYS A 76 -5.70 -7.44 4.44
CA CYS A 76 -4.89 -6.62 3.54
C CYS A 76 -3.53 -6.27 4.10
N MET A 77 -3.42 -6.03 5.42
CA MET A 77 -2.27 -5.39 6.03
C MET A 77 -1.07 -6.31 6.10
N GLY A 78 -0.03 -5.99 5.33
CA GLY A 78 1.29 -6.60 5.43
C GLY A 78 2.24 -5.79 6.31
N GLU A 79 3.49 -6.26 6.38
CA GLU A 79 4.58 -5.54 7.05
C GLU A 79 4.82 -4.16 6.39
N HIS A 80 5.40 -3.24 7.15
CA HIS A 80 5.73 -1.87 6.71
C HIS A 80 4.52 -1.02 6.29
N MET A 81 3.32 -1.36 6.77
CA MET A 81 2.09 -0.60 6.55
C MET A 81 1.53 -0.06 7.86
N LYS A 82 0.77 1.04 7.79
CA LYS A 82 0.04 1.64 8.90
C LYS A 82 -1.43 1.73 8.55
N ALA A 83 -2.31 1.40 9.49
CA ALA A 83 -3.74 1.53 9.33
C ALA A 83 -4.26 2.82 9.99
N SER A 84 -5.24 3.45 9.36
CA SER A 84 -6.03 4.51 10.00
C SER A 84 -6.99 3.93 11.04
N GLN A 85 -7.52 4.81 11.90
CA GLN A 85 -8.71 4.45 12.69
C GLN A 85 -9.91 4.25 11.77
N PRO A 86 -10.85 3.36 12.12
CA PRO A 86 -12.08 3.19 11.38
C PRO A 86 -12.90 4.49 11.39
N LYS A 87 -13.37 4.90 10.22
CA LYS A 87 -14.31 6.01 10.08
C LYS A 87 -15.38 5.65 9.06
N GLU A 88 -16.64 5.61 9.48
CA GLU A 88 -17.78 5.24 8.62
C GLU A 88 -17.53 3.91 7.87
N GLY A 89 -17.06 2.89 8.60
CA GLY A 89 -16.75 1.58 8.03
C GLY A 89 -15.54 1.54 7.10
N LYS A 90 -14.77 2.63 6.98
CA LYS A 90 -13.59 2.72 6.13
C LYS A 90 -12.30 2.69 6.96
N ILE A 91 -11.33 1.90 6.52
CA ILE A 91 -9.95 1.93 7.00
C ILE A 91 -9.03 2.13 5.80
N GLU A 92 -8.07 3.04 5.93
CA GLU A 92 -7.02 3.28 4.94
C GLU A 92 -5.69 2.68 5.42
N LEU A 93 -4.96 2.04 4.50
CA LEU A 93 -3.59 1.60 4.72
C LEU A 93 -2.63 2.53 4.02
N THR A 94 -1.56 2.92 4.72
CA THR A 94 -0.50 3.79 4.21
C THR A 94 0.85 3.12 4.33
N ALA A 95 1.79 3.49 3.46
CA ALA A 95 3.17 3.01 3.50
C ALA A 95 3.91 3.58 4.73
N ALA A 96 4.59 2.72 5.48
CA ALA A 96 5.44 3.14 6.60
C ALA A 96 6.86 3.51 6.15
N CYS A 97 7.28 3.07 4.96
CA CYS A 97 8.58 3.34 4.35
C CYS A 97 8.45 3.41 2.82
N ASP A 98 9.50 3.88 2.17
CA ASP A 98 9.66 3.77 0.72
C ASP A 98 9.83 2.30 0.32
N GLY A 99 9.23 1.87 -0.79
CA GLY A 99 9.33 0.48 -1.21
C GLY A 99 8.52 0.12 -2.45
N LEU A 100 8.60 -1.13 -2.84
CA LEU A 100 7.81 -1.70 -3.92
C LEU A 100 6.48 -2.23 -3.36
N PHE A 101 5.36 -1.68 -3.82
CA PHE A 101 4.03 -2.11 -3.44
C PHE A 101 3.54 -3.25 -4.35
N LEU A 102 3.08 -4.34 -3.73
CA LEU A 102 2.54 -5.52 -4.41
C LEU A 102 1.16 -5.87 -3.86
N ALA A 103 0.24 -6.23 -4.74
CA ALA A 103 -1.09 -6.73 -4.41
C ALA A 103 -1.32 -8.09 -5.09
N ASP A 104 -1.88 -9.05 -4.38
CA ASP A 104 -2.33 -10.32 -4.91
C ASP A 104 -3.66 -10.13 -5.65
N LEU A 105 -3.58 -9.89 -6.95
CA LEU A 105 -4.74 -9.56 -7.78
C LEU A 105 -5.80 -10.66 -7.86
N PRO A 106 -5.46 -11.96 -7.94
CA PRO A 106 -6.44 -13.04 -7.89
C PRO A 106 -7.29 -13.02 -6.62
N ARG A 107 -6.65 -12.96 -5.43
CA ARG A 107 -7.36 -12.93 -4.15
C ARG A 107 -8.16 -11.64 -3.98
N LEU A 108 -7.60 -10.50 -4.37
CA LEU A 108 -8.28 -9.22 -4.36
C LEU A 108 -9.57 -9.23 -5.20
N ARG A 109 -9.51 -9.80 -6.41
CA ARG A 109 -10.66 -9.95 -7.30
C ARG A 109 -11.71 -10.89 -6.74
N ALA A 110 -11.30 -12.00 -6.12
CA ALA A 110 -12.23 -12.95 -5.53
C ALA A 110 -13.04 -12.30 -4.39
N ILE A 111 -12.40 -11.57 -3.49
CA ILE A 111 -13.07 -10.90 -2.37
C ILE A 111 -13.98 -9.76 -2.87
N ASN A 112 -13.51 -8.90 -3.77
CA ASN A 112 -14.32 -7.83 -4.34
C ASN A 112 -15.50 -8.40 -5.15
N GLY A 113 -15.31 -9.56 -5.79
CA GLY A 113 -16.34 -10.28 -6.55
C GLY A 113 -17.53 -10.77 -5.73
N MET A 114 -17.40 -10.85 -4.39
CA MET A 114 -18.53 -11.14 -3.50
C MET A 114 -19.61 -10.03 -3.53
N GLY A 115 -19.29 -8.82 -4.05
CA GLY A 115 -20.23 -7.73 -4.27
C GLY A 115 -20.71 -7.03 -2.99
N ARG A 116 -20.22 -7.39 -1.82
CA ARG A 116 -20.67 -6.87 -0.51
C ARG A 116 -19.61 -6.06 0.23
N MET A 117 -18.38 -6.11 -0.26
CA MET A 117 -17.22 -5.41 0.29
C MET A 117 -16.34 -4.86 -0.83
N MET A 118 -15.49 -3.92 -0.48
CA MET A 118 -14.61 -3.25 -1.43
C MET A 118 -13.24 -3.05 -0.83
N ILE A 119 -12.23 -3.51 -1.56
CA ILE A 119 -10.82 -3.27 -1.31
C ILE A 119 -10.27 -2.55 -2.54
N ALA A 120 -10.05 -1.24 -2.43
CA ALA A 120 -9.47 -0.42 -3.49
C ALA A 120 -7.99 -0.18 -3.21
N THR A 121 -7.12 -0.47 -4.18
CA THR A 121 -5.67 -0.39 -4.01
C THR A 121 -5.02 0.48 -5.08
N ARG A 122 -3.79 0.94 -4.82
CA ARG A 122 -2.88 1.38 -5.90
C ARG A 122 -2.58 0.21 -6.85
N PRO A 123 -2.12 0.48 -8.08
CA PRO A 123 -1.62 -0.57 -8.97
C PRO A 123 -0.47 -1.33 -8.32
N SER A 124 -0.46 -2.66 -8.51
CA SER A 124 0.63 -3.54 -8.07
C SER A 124 1.89 -3.34 -8.92
N GLY A 125 3.07 -3.48 -8.33
CA GLY A 125 4.35 -3.38 -9.03
C GLY A 125 4.90 -1.95 -9.15
N PHE A 126 4.35 -1.00 -8.37
CA PHE A 126 4.82 0.40 -8.38
C PHE A 126 5.56 0.76 -7.10
N MET A 127 6.52 1.65 -7.25
CA MET A 127 7.22 2.29 -6.15
C MET A 127 6.28 3.24 -5.42
N VAL A 128 6.39 3.24 -4.09
CA VAL A 128 5.65 4.14 -3.19
C VAL A 128 6.60 4.79 -2.21
N LYS A 129 6.20 5.94 -1.69
CA LYS A 129 6.90 6.69 -0.66
C LYS A 129 6.24 6.49 0.71
N ALA A 130 7.00 6.65 1.78
CA ALA A 130 6.45 6.71 3.12
C ALA A 130 5.31 7.73 3.21
N GLY A 131 4.16 7.33 3.77
CA GLY A 131 2.94 8.13 3.85
C GLY A 131 2.00 7.99 2.66
N ASP A 132 2.40 7.36 1.57
CA ASP A 132 1.51 7.11 0.44
C ASP A 132 0.34 6.20 0.84
N LYS A 133 -0.87 6.53 0.37
CA LYS A 133 -2.05 5.66 0.54
C LYS A 133 -1.92 4.45 -0.38
N LEU A 134 -1.99 3.26 0.20
CA LEU A 134 -1.85 1.98 -0.49
C LEU A 134 -3.20 1.35 -0.82
N CYS A 135 -4.13 1.42 0.14
CA CYS A 135 -5.41 0.74 0.08
C CYS A 135 -6.45 1.47 0.92
N GLY A 136 -7.72 1.35 0.51
CA GLY A 136 -8.89 1.69 1.32
C GLY A 136 -9.85 0.51 1.32
N THR A 137 -10.32 0.12 2.49
CA THR A 137 -11.24 -1.00 2.69
C THR A 137 -12.56 -0.54 3.29
N ARG A 138 -13.66 -1.14 2.88
CA ARG A 138 -14.97 -1.01 3.53
C ARG A 138 -15.93 -2.13 3.12
N ILE A 139 -16.96 -2.39 3.94
CA ILE A 139 -18.14 -3.08 3.45
C ILE A 139 -19.12 -2.09 2.83
N ILE A 140 -19.96 -2.56 1.90
CA ILE A 140 -20.93 -1.71 1.20
C ILE A 140 -22.16 -1.47 2.08
N PRO A 141 -22.77 -2.49 2.72
CA PRO A 141 -23.88 -2.30 3.66
C PRO A 141 -23.38 -1.81 5.03
N LEU A 142 -24.27 -1.27 5.86
CA LEU A 142 -23.94 -0.85 7.22
C LEU A 142 -23.65 -2.03 8.18
N THR A 143 -24.23 -3.17 7.87
CA THR A 143 -23.99 -4.45 8.59
C THR A 143 -23.83 -5.58 7.59
N ILE A 144 -23.03 -6.58 7.93
CA ILE A 144 -22.76 -7.74 7.08
C ILE A 144 -22.82 -9.02 7.93
N GLU A 145 -23.19 -10.13 7.35
CA GLU A 145 -23.18 -11.43 8.00
C GLU A 145 -21.75 -11.87 8.33
N LYS A 146 -21.56 -12.44 9.54
CA LYS A 146 -20.28 -13.03 9.95
C LYS A 146 -19.79 -14.07 8.93
N GLU A 147 -20.71 -14.89 8.41
CA GLU A 147 -20.39 -15.89 7.40
C GLU A 147 -19.76 -15.29 6.14
N ALA A 148 -20.24 -14.14 5.66
CA ALA A 148 -19.65 -13.46 4.51
C ALA A 148 -18.20 -13.01 4.81
N MET A 149 -17.91 -12.59 6.03
CA MET A 149 -16.55 -12.22 6.43
C MET A 149 -15.64 -13.44 6.59
N GLU A 150 -16.19 -14.59 7.05
CA GLU A 150 -15.42 -15.84 7.07
C GLU A 150 -15.12 -16.37 5.65
N GLN A 151 -16.06 -16.23 4.74
CA GLN A 151 -15.79 -16.53 3.31
C GLN A 151 -14.69 -15.62 2.75
N ALA A 152 -14.69 -14.33 3.09
CA ALA A 152 -13.61 -13.42 2.69
C ALA A 152 -12.24 -13.84 3.29
N ARG A 153 -12.21 -14.30 4.56
CA ARG A 153 -10.99 -14.87 5.17
C ARG A 153 -10.51 -16.11 4.42
N ALA A 154 -11.40 -17.02 4.09
CA ALA A 154 -11.06 -18.23 3.34
C ALA A 154 -10.47 -17.90 1.96
N LEU A 155 -11.02 -16.90 1.26
CA LEU A 155 -10.50 -16.43 -0.02
C LEU A 155 -9.15 -15.71 0.12
N ALA A 156 -8.93 -15.00 1.22
CA ALA A 156 -7.67 -14.32 1.50
C ALA A 156 -6.54 -15.31 1.83
N GLY A 157 -6.84 -16.45 2.46
CA GLY A 157 -5.84 -17.39 2.94
C GLY A 157 -5.01 -16.84 4.11
N ASP A 158 -3.87 -17.49 4.38
CA ASP A 158 -3.09 -17.26 5.60
C ASP A 158 -2.07 -16.11 5.51
N THR A 159 -1.94 -15.49 4.34
CA THR A 159 -0.96 -14.40 4.13
C THR A 159 -1.65 -13.13 3.66
N SER A 160 -1.08 -11.98 4.02
CA SER A 160 -1.60 -10.67 3.61
C SER A 160 -1.76 -10.57 2.10
N ILE A 161 -2.87 -9.97 1.66
CA ILE A 161 -3.15 -9.71 0.24
C ILE A 161 -2.20 -8.64 -0.32
N LEU A 162 -1.77 -7.70 0.51
CA LEU A 162 -0.88 -6.61 0.14
C LEU A 162 0.49 -6.79 0.78
N ARG A 163 1.55 -6.43 0.05
CA ARG A 163 2.93 -6.44 0.54
C ARG A 163 3.60 -5.13 0.18
N LEU A 164 4.39 -4.62 1.09
CA LEU A 164 5.31 -3.52 0.84
C LEU A 164 6.74 -4.03 1.10
N LEU A 165 7.53 -4.07 0.04
CA LEU A 165 8.92 -4.53 0.08
C LEU A 165 9.83 -3.29 0.15
N PRO A 166 10.46 -3.02 1.30
CA PRO A 166 11.42 -1.93 1.43
C PRO A 166 12.59 -2.13 0.46
N ILE A 167 13.13 -1.04 -0.05
CA ILE A 167 14.36 -1.08 -0.83
C ILE A 167 15.53 -1.08 0.16
N PRO A 168 16.31 -2.17 0.24
CA PRO A 168 17.47 -2.20 1.11
C PRO A 168 18.59 -1.33 0.54
N ALA A 169 19.16 -0.47 1.36
CA ALA A 169 20.40 0.22 1.04
C ALA A 169 21.51 -0.80 0.81
N ARG A 170 22.31 -0.62 -0.25
CA ARG A 170 23.38 -1.55 -0.64
C ARG A 170 24.70 -0.83 -0.84
N ARG A 171 25.77 -1.55 -0.56
CA ARG A 171 27.11 -1.22 -1.03
C ARG A 171 27.24 -1.77 -2.45
N VAL A 172 27.53 -0.90 -3.41
CA VAL A 172 27.47 -1.19 -4.86
C VAL A 172 28.86 -1.05 -5.47
N GLY A 173 29.23 -2.03 -6.28
CA GLY A 173 30.35 -1.94 -7.19
C GLY A 173 29.93 -1.37 -8.54
N ILE A 174 30.78 -0.58 -9.18
CA ILE A 174 30.56 -0.11 -10.55
C ILE A 174 31.73 -0.54 -11.40
N VAL A 175 31.44 -1.21 -12.52
CA VAL A 175 32.40 -1.57 -13.57
C VAL A 175 32.04 -0.75 -14.80
N THR A 176 32.90 0.19 -15.17
CA THR A 176 32.78 1.01 -16.39
C THR A 176 33.66 0.38 -17.45
N THR A 177 33.10 0.04 -18.62
CA THR A 177 33.83 -0.54 -19.74
C THR A 177 33.83 0.45 -20.93
N GLY A 178 34.75 0.22 -21.83
CA GLY A 178 34.91 1.03 -23.04
C GLY A 178 36.33 1.51 -23.22
N SER A 179 36.92 1.19 -24.34
CA SER A 179 38.33 1.52 -24.64
C SER A 179 38.60 3.02 -24.64
N GLU A 180 37.63 3.86 -24.97
CA GLU A 180 37.75 5.32 -24.98
C GLU A 180 37.84 5.89 -23.56
N VAL A 181 37.05 5.38 -22.62
CA VAL A 181 37.09 5.79 -21.22
C VAL A 181 38.33 5.23 -20.56
N PHE A 182 38.64 3.95 -20.79
CA PHE A 182 39.82 3.28 -20.24
C PHE A 182 41.13 3.96 -20.65
N LYS A 183 41.25 4.36 -21.92
CA LYS A 183 42.41 5.08 -22.44
C LYS A 183 42.38 6.59 -22.15
N GLY A 184 41.40 7.09 -21.41
CA GLY A 184 41.26 8.48 -21.02
C GLY A 184 40.99 9.45 -22.19
N ARG A 185 40.47 8.95 -23.32
CA ARG A 185 40.09 9.77 -24.48
C ARG A 185 38.84 10.59 -24.23
N ILE A 186 37.90 10.01 -23.44
CA ILE A 186 36.67 10.66 -22.95
C ILE A 186 36.55 10.46 -21.45
N GLN A 187 35.82 11.35 -20.78
CA GLN A 187 35.50 11.20 -19.36
C GLN A 187 34.30 10.30 -19.19
N ASP A 188 34.31 9.48 -18.11
CA ASP A 188 33.16 8.70 -17.69
C ASP A 188 32.01 9.62 -17.25
N GLN A 189 30.93 9.60 -18.01
CA GLN A 189 29.72 10.37 -17.75
C GLN A 189 28.65 9.54 -17.02
N PHE A 190 28.79 8.21 -16.98
CA PHE A 190 27.78 7.31 -16.40
C PHE A 190 27.95 7.15 -14.89
N THR A 191 29.17 6.97 -14.39
CA THR A 191 29.41 6.77 -12.95
C THR A 191 28.85 7.91 -12.09
N PRO A 192 28.99 9.19 -12.40
CA PRO A 192 28.38 10.26 -11.62
C PRO A 192 26.86 10.17 -11.54
N VAL A 193 26.20 9.81 -12.66
CA VAL A 193 24.74 9.63 -12.73
C VAL A 193 24.30 8.43 -11.88
N LEU A 194 25.04 7.32 -11.96
CA LEU A 194 24.75 6.13 -11.15
C LEU A 194 24.89 6.41 -9.66
N VAL A 195 25.96 7.12 -9.25
CA VAL A 195 26.17 7.50 -7.85
C VAL A 195 24.99 8.33 -7.33
N GLN A 196 24.52 9.30 -8.10
CA GLN A 196 23.34 10.09 -7.74
C GLN A 196 22.08 9.23 -7.63
N LYS A 197 21.86 8.33 -8.59
CA LYS A 197 20.71 7.38 -8.57
C LYS A 197 20.76 6.43 -7.39
N LEU A 198 21.92 5.90 -7.05
CA LEU A 198 22.08 5.02 -5.89
C LEU A 198 21.77 5.75 -4.58
N ALA A 199 22.18 7.02 -4.47
CA ALA A 199 21.90 7.84 -3.28
C ALA A 199 20.38 8.06 -3.06
N GLU A 200 19.56 8.14 -4.12
CA GLU A 200 18.10 8.23 -4.02
C GLU A 200 17.48 7.04 -3.25
N TYR A 201 18.17 5.88 -3.25
CA TYR A 201 17.75 4.65 -2.57
C TYR A 201 18.60 4.32 -1.33
N GLY A 202 19.36 5.30 -0.82
CA GLY A 202 20.24 5.11 0.34
C GLY A 202 21.42 4.17 0.08
N SER A 203 21.66 3.79 -1.19
CA SER A 203 22.78 2.94 -1.61
C SER A 203 24.02 3.78 -1.92
N THR A 204 25.20 3.19 -1.78
CA THR A 204 26.48 3.89 -1.96
C THR A 204 27.40 3.13 -2.88
N MET A 205 28.15 3.84 -3.73
CA MET A 205 29.26 3.24 -4.46
C MET A 205 30.39 2.91 -3.48
N ALA A 206 30.76 1.65 -3.38
CA ALA A 206 31.79 1.16 -2.49
C ALA A 206 33.08 0.76 -3.24
N ALA A 207 32.98 0.47 -4.54
CA ALA A 207 34.11 0.21 -5.41
C ALA A 207 33.77 0.68 -6.82
N HIS A 208 34.81 1.10 -7.56
CA HIS A 208 34.71 1.46 -8.97
C HIS A 208 35.98 1.00 -9.69
N VAL A 209 35.81 0.46 -10.88
CA VAL A 209 36.91 0.13 -11.79
C VAL A 209 36.52 0.49 -13.23
N THR A 210 37.48 1.02 -13.97
CA THR A 210 37.32 1.24 -15.43
C THR A 210 38.21 0.21 -16.13
N LEU A 211 37.65 -0.51 -17.10
CA LEU A 211 38.29 -1.58 -17.84
C LEU A 211 38.18 -1.36 -19.36
N ASP A 212 39.11 -1.93 -20.11
CA ASP A 212 38.97 -2.09 -21.56
C ASP A 212 37.91 -3.18 -21.87
N ASP A 213 37.51 -3.32 -23.12
CA ASP A 213 36.48 -4.30 -23.55
C ASP A 213 37.05 -5.74 -23.59
N ASN A 214 37.44 -6.23 -22.41
CA ASN A 214 37.96 -7.57 -22.19
C ASN A 214 37.02 -8.37 -21.24
N ALA A 215 36.28 -9.34 -21.80
CA ALA A 215 35.32 -10.13 -21.06
C ALA A 215 35.91 -10.83 -19.82
N GLN A 216 37.15 -11.33 -19.88
CA GLN A 216 37.76 -12.03 -18.76
C GLN A 216 38.09 -11.07 -17.60
N GLU A 217 38.60 -9.88 -17.88
CA GLU A 217 38.88 -8.86 -16.86
C GLU A 217 37.60 -8.30 -16.26
N ILE A 218 36.56 -8.09 -17.07
CA ILE A 218 35.23 -7.66 -16.61
C ILE A 218 34.65 -8.71 -15.65
N THR A 219 34.62 -9.97 -16.07
CA THR A 219 34.12 -11.09 -15.21
C THR A 219 34.93 -11.19 -13.90
N ALA A 220 36.27 -11.09 -13.96
CA ALA A 220 37.11 -11.15 -12.79
C ALA A 220 36.83 -10.00 -11.79
N ALA A 221 36.62 -8.77 -12.34
CA ALA A 221 36.26 -7.60 -11.51
C ALA A 221 34.89 -7.78 -10.83
N ILE A 222 33.87 -8.25 -11.56
CA ILE A 222 32.55 -8.52 -11.02
C ILE A 222 32.64 -9.56 -9.90
N GLN A 223 33.30 -10.68 -10.14
CA GLN A 223 33.47 -11.77 -9.15
C GLN A 223 34.20 -11.30 -7.90
N LYS A 224 35.27 -10.49 -8.09
CA LYS A 224 36.00 -9.91 -6.97
C LYS A 224 35.11 -9.00 -6.11
N MET A 225 34.35 -8.10 -6.74
CA MET A 225 33.44 -7.21 -6.03
C MET A 225 32.37 -7.98 -5.24
N LEU A 226 31.81 -9.04 -5.83
CA LEU A 226 30.85 -9.91 -5.12
C LEU A 226 31.51 -10.68 -3.97
N PHE A 227 32.72 -11.19 -4.18
CA PHE A 227 33.49 -11.86 -3.11
C PHE A 227 33.84 -10.93 -1.96
N ASP A 228 34.13 -9.63 -2.25
CA ASP A 228 34.38 -8.58 -1.26
C ASP A 228 33.07 -8.15 -0.53
N GLY A 229 31.95 -8.82 -0.78
CA GLY A 229 30.69 -8.63 -0.06
C GLY A 229 29.87 -7.44 -0.55
N LEU A 230 30.07 -7.00 -1.79
CA LEU A 230 29.20 -5.98 -2.39
C LEU A 230 27.85 -6.62 -2.77
N GLY A 231 26.75 -5.99 -2.34
CA GLY A 231 25.41 -6.54 -2.52
C GLY A 231 24.83 -6.36 -3.94
N MET A 232 25.52 -5.60 -4.80
CA MET A 232 25.15 -5.35 -6.20
C MET A 232 26.39 -4.87 -6.97
N VAL A 233 26.48 -5.27 -8.24
CA VAL A 233 27.45 -4.74 -9.19
C VAL A 233 26.69 -4.18 -10.40
N LEU A 234 27.01 -2.95 -10.80
CA LEU A 234 26.48 -2.30 -11.99
C LEU A 234 27.58 -2.23 -13.05
N CYS A 235 27.25 -2.65 -14.25
CA CYS A 235 28.15 -2.55 -15.40
C CYS A 235 27.63 -1.49 -16.37
N THR A 236 28.52 -0.65 -16.89
CA THR A 236 28.21 0.38 -17.89
C THR A 236 29.24 0.38 -19.00
N GLY A 237 28.83 0.69 -20.23
CA GLY A 237 29.65 0.61 -21.43
C GLY A 237 29.65 -0.76 -22.06
N GLY A 238 30.05 -0.89 -23.31
CA GLY A 238 30.11 -2.15 -24.05
C GLY A 238 28.83 -2.99 -24.03
N MET A 239 27.66 -2.36 -24.01
CA MET A 239 26.34 -3.01 -23.83
C MET A 239 25.52 -3.02 -25.12
N SER A 240 26.09 -2.57 -26.25
CA SER A 240 25.42 -2.57 -27.55
C SER A 240 25.45 -3.97 -28.18
N VAL A 241 24.93 -4.08 -29.40
CA VAL A 241 24.94 -5.29 -30.21
C VAL A 241 26.16 -5.42 -31.12
N ASP A 242 27.14 -4.51 -30.96
CA ASP A 242 28.35 -4.52 -31.77
C ASP A 242 29.23 -5.74 -31.43
N PRO A 243 29.93 -6.33 -32.40
CA PRO A 243 30.73 -7.56 -32.21
C PRO A 243 31.82 -7.46 -31.14
N ASP A 244 32.30 -6.24 -30.87
CA ASP A 244 33.38 -5.89 -29.94
C ASP A 244 32.85 -5.60 -28.52
N ASP A 245 31.52 -5.49 -28.33
CA ASP A 245 30.94 -5.28 -27.04
C ASP A 245 30.93 -6.55 -26.20
N SER A 246 31.81 -6.62 -25.21
CA SER A 246 32.04 -7.86 -24.41
C SER A 246 31.28 -7.90 -23.10
N THR A 247 30.72 -6.78 -22.65
CA THR A 247 30.10 -6.66 -21.30
C THR A 247 28.92 -7.61 -21.08
N PRO A 248 27.94 -7.78 -22.02
CA PRO A 248 26.84 -8.71 -21.81
C PRO A 248 27.27 -10.17 -21.66
N GLY A 249 28.33 -10.57 -22.38
CA GLY A 249 28.90 -11.92 -22.29
C GLY A 249 29.76 -12.15 -21.05
N ALA A 250 30.19 -11.08 -20.37
CA ALA A 250 31.01 -11.13 -19.15
C ALA A 250 30.19 -11.18 -17.86
N ILE A 251 28.89 -10.79 -17.91
CA ILE A 251 27.94 -10.82 -16.79
C ILE A 251 27.33 -12.22 -16.65
#